data_a57e933bd312cf1b80279c730065ee29
#
_entry.id   a57e933bd312cf1b80279c730065ee29
#
_cell.length_a   1.000
_cell.length_b   1.000
_cell.length_c   1.000
_cell.angle_alpha   90.00
_cell.angle_beta   90.00
_cell.angle_gamma   90.00
#
_symmetry.space_group_name_H-M   'P 1'
#
loop_
_entity.id
_entity.type
_entity.pdbx_description
1 polymer ?
#
loop_
_entity_poly.entity_id
_entity_poly.type
_entity_poly.pdbx_seq_one_letter_code
_entity_poly.pdbx_strand_id
1 'polypeptide(L)'
;IYTGEDTLSLHDALPISVNLAPADLPKDSGRFDLPIALGILAASGQIDASRLAGHEFAGELSLSGELRPVRGTLAMSLVLRQQHVRTRLVLPPGSAEEAALAPDAEVFRARHLLDVVQQFLPPSNEPPPEPGEGWVRMATSVPHAPPRYADLADVKGQAGVKRVLEIAAAGGHSLLMVGPPGSGKSMLAQRFAGLLPPMSIEDALESAAVASLAGRFDLARWAQRPTGQPHHSASAVALVGGGSPPRPGEISLAHHGVLFLDELPEFPRAALEALREPLESGTITIARAARRAEFPARFQLIAAMNPCPCGYSGSPTRACRCSPDQVSRYQGKLSGPLLDRIDLHIEVPSLPAQDLLNAPPGESTEAIAARCLAARERALARQGCANAALQGQAIDTHARLE
;
A
#
# COMPACT_ATOMS: atom_id res chain seq x y z
N ILE A 1 -25.84 17.90 41.76
CA ILE A 1 -26.88 17.25 42.58
C ILE A 1 -28.22 17.65 41.99
N TYR A 2 -28.76 16.86 41.12
CA TYR A 2 -30.13 16.96 40.62
C TYR A 2 -30.97 16.02 41.50
N THR A 3 -31.71 16.58 42.40
CA THR A 3 -32.87 15.96 43.04
C THR A 3 -34.09 16.48 42.31
N GLY A 4 -34.55 15.79 41.33
CA GLY A 4 -35.83 15.97 40.64
C GLY A 4 -36.34 14.61 40.23
N GLU A 5 -37.36 14.12 40.91
CA GLU A 5 -38.13 12.94 40.55
C GLU A 5 -38.87 13.19 39.22
N ASP A 6 -38.20 12.88 38.11
CA ASP A 6 -38.84 12.55 36.87
C ASP A 6 -38.19 11.28 36.33
N THR A 7 -38.59 10.14 36.91
CA THR A 7 -38.46 8.85 36.26
C THR A 7 -39.31 8.87 35.01
N LEU A 8 -38.75 9.36 33.91
CA LEU A 8 -39.26 9.09 32.56
C LEU A 8 -39.39 7.58 32.42
N SER A 9 -40.58 7.09 32.46
CA SER A 9 -40.91 5.69 32.14
C SER A 9 -40.29 5.36 30.80
N LEU A 10 -39.65 4.22 30.68
CA LEU A 10 -39.12 3.70 29.38
C LEU A 10 -40.16 3.65 28.26
N HIS A 11 -41.47 3.82 28.61
CA HIS A 11 -42.60 3.86 27.71
C HIS A 11 -42.89 5.23 27.07
N ASP A 12 -42.30 6.33 27.60
CA ASP A 12 -42.53 7.68 27.08
C ASP A 12 -41.46 8.19 26.13
N ALA A 13 -40.40 7.40 25.88
CA ALA A 13 -39.39 7.73 24.92
C ALA A 13 -39.94 7.56 23.48
N LEU A 14 -39.98 8.66 22.72
CA LEU A 14 -40.34 8.59 21.31
C LEU A 14 -39.29 7.72 20.57
N PRO A 15 -39.74 6.78 19.72
CA PRO A 15 -38.82 5.95 18.96
C PRO A 15 -38.00 6.80 17.98
N ILE A 16 -36.70 6.68 18.03
CA ILE A 16 -35.78 7.29 17.07
C ILE A 16 -35.47 6.26 16.00
N SER A 17 -35.79 6.59 14.74
CA SER A 17 -35.46 5.75 13.60
C SER A 17 -34.20 6.27 12.93
N VAL A 18 -33.20 5.39 12.76
CA VAL A 18 -31.94 5.70 12.04
C VAL A 18 -32.01 5.03 10.68
N ASN A 19 -32.03 5.84 9.61
CA ASN A 19 -31.97 5.33 8.23
C ASN A 19 -30.52 5.38 7.72
N LEU A 20 -29.95 4.23 7.46
CA LEU A 20 -28.60 4.07 6.90
C LEU A 20 -28.72 3.73 5.40
N ALA A 21 -28.96 4.73 4.59
CA ALA A 21 -28.98 4.59 3.14
C ALA A 21 -27.54 4.59 2.55
N PRO A 22 -27.30 3.98 1.38
CA PRO A 22 -28.17 3.01 0.69
C PRO A 22 -28.17 1.63 1.39
N ALA A 23 -29.29 0.92 1.28
CA ALA A 23 -29.50 -0.35 2.01
C ALA A 23 -28.58 -1.51 1.56
N ASP A 24 -28.12 -1.47 0.30
CA ASP A 24 -27.25 -2.46 -0.33
C ASP A 24 -25.76 -2.37 0.10
N LEU A 25 -25.38 -1.29 0.82
CA LEU A 25 -24.05 -1.14 1.36
C LEU A 25 -23.94 -1.78 2.75
N PRO A 26 -23.04 -2.78 2.98
CA PRO A 26 -22.77 -3.29 4.34
C PRO A 26 -22.28 -2.17 5.25
N LYS A 27 -22.87 -2.12 6.45
CA LYS A 27 -22.50 -1.19 7.52
C LYS A 27 -21.72 -1.94 8.64
N ASP A 28 -20.88 -2.87 8.24
CA ASP A 28 -20.20 -3.81 9.15
C ASP A 28 -19.02 -3.18 9.92
N SER A 29 -18.72 -1.90 9.69
CA SER A 29 -17.63 -1.22 10.38
C SER A 29 -18.18 -0.17 11.34
N GLY A 30 -17.64 -0.08 12.53
CA GLY A 30 -17.96 0.94 13.54
C GLY A 30 -17.74 2.39 13.10
N ARG A 31 -17.29 2.63 11.84
CA ARG A 31 -17.08 3.99 11.31
C ARG A 31 -18.31 4.88 11.37
N PHE A 32 -19.49 4.29 11.40
CA PHE A 32 -20.76 5.01 11.44
C PHE A 32 -21.27 5.27 12.85
N ASP A 33 -20.63 4.75 13.90
CA ASP A 33 -21.11 4.88 15.28
C ASP A 33 -21.14 6.35 15.71
N LEU A 34 -20.06 7.10 15.44
CA LEU A 34 -19.99 8.52 15.74
C LEU A 34 -21.08 9.33 15.02
N PRO A 35 -21.24 9.26 13.68
CA PRO A 35 -22.30 10.02 13.01
C PRO A 35 -23.69 9.58 13.41
N ILE A 36 -23.93 8.31 13.74
CA ILE A 36 -25.20 7.84 14.28
C ILE A 36 -25.48 8.48 15.64
N ALA A 37 -24.52 8.44 16.55
CA ALA A 37 -24.66 9.05 17.87
C ALA A 37 -24.95 10.56 17.79
N LEU A 38 -24.23 11.29 16.92
CA LEU A 38 -24.49 12.72 16.68
C LEU A 38 -25.86 12.97 16.05
N GLY A 39 -26.32 12.11 15.13
CA GLY A 39 -27.64 12.19 14.56
C GLY A 39 -28.75 12.01 15.61
N ILE A 40 -28.59 11.09 16.56
CA ILE A 40 -29.50 10.89 17.69
C ILE A 40 -29.54 12.12 18.58
N LEU A 41 -28.37 12.65 18.96
CA LEU A 41 -28.26 13.84 19.80
C LEU A 41 -28.86 15.09 19.13
N ALA A 42 -28.68 15.23 17.81
CA ALA A 42 -29.30 16.31 17.05
C ALA A 42 -30.83 16.17 16.96
N ALA A 43 -31.35 14.96 16.72
CA ALA A 43 -32.77 14.68 16.66
C ALA A 43 -33.48 14.89 18.01
N SER A 44 -32.78 14.65 19.14
CA SER A 44 -33.27 14.91 20.50
C SER A 44 -33.05 16.34 20.99
N GLY A 45 -32.49 17.23 20.16
CA GLY A 45 -32.26 18.64 20.51
C GLY A 45 -31.14 18.88 21.49
N GLN A 46 -30.29 17.90 21.78
CA GLN A 46 -29.17 18.03 22.70
C GLN A 46 -27.97 18.76 22.06
N ILE A 47 -27.86 18.72 20.72
CA ILE A 47 -26.88 19.49 19.94
C ILE A 47 -27.60 20.25 18.81
N ASP A 48 -26.97 21.33 18.34
CA ASP A 48 -27.51 22.14 17.24
C ASP A 48 -27.22 21.48 15.89
N ALA A 49 -28.24 20.88 15.27
CA ALA A 49 -28.14 20.21 14.00
C ALA A 49 -27.62 21.12 12.86
N SER A 50 -27.91 22.45 12.91
CA SER A 50 -27.46 23.39 11.87
C SER A 50 -25.94 23.54 11.84
N ARG A 51 -25.27 23.37 12.96
CA ARG A 51 -23.81 23.47 13.10
C ARG A 51 -23.07 22.23 12.60
N LEU A 52 -23.74 21.11 12.40
CA LEU A 52 -23.14 19.91 11.80
C LEU A 52 -22.85 20.09 10.30
N ALA A 53 -23.53 21.04 9.66
CA ALA A 53 -23.31 21.34 8.24
C ALA A 53 -21.83 21.66 7.96
N GLY A 54 -21.28 21.09 6.88
CA GLY A 54 -19.86 21.26 6.49
C GLY A 54 -18.88 20.42 7.32
N HIS A 55 -19.38 19.45 8.09
CA HIS A 55 -18.57 18.47 8.79
C HIS A 55 -18.91 17.06 8.30
N GLU A 56 -17.90 16.21 8.24
CA GLU A 56 -18.04 14.77 8.07
C GLU A 56 -17.39 14.06 9.27
N PHE A 57 -18.02 13.01 9.73
CA PHE A 57 -17.66 12.28 10.92
C PHE A 57 -17.42 10.81 10.59
N ALA A 58 -16.35 10.24 11.14
CA ALA A 58 -16.16 8.80 11.13
C ALA A 58 -15.42 8.39 12.41
N GLY A 59 -15.89 7.32 13.06
CA GLY A 59 -15.28 6.81 14.29
C GLY A 59 -16.10 5.69 14.88
N GLU A 60 -15.42 4.65 15.36
CA GLU A 60 -16.02 3.59 16.16
C GLU A 60 -16.16 4.09 17.59
N LEU A 61 -17.32 3.87 18.21
CA LEU A 61 -17.62 4.34 19.55
C LEU A 61 -17.58 3.18 20.55
N SER A 62 -16.71 3.30 21.56
CA SER A 62 -16.71 2.38 22.68
C SER A 62 -17.88 2.64 23.63
N LEU A 63 -18.20 1.68 24.49
CA LEU A 63 -19.23 1.84 25.52
C LEU A 63 -18.92 2.95 26.54
N SER A 64 -17.63 3.31 26.69
CA SER A 64 -17.21 4.43 27.56
C SER A 64 -17.32 5.80 26.87
N GLY A 65 -17.63 5.85 25.57
CA GLY A 65 -17.67 7.09 24.77
C GLY A 65 -16.34 7.43 24.08
N GLU A 66 -15.30 6.64 24.24
CA GLU A 66 -14.04 6.82 23.55
C GLU A 66 -14.16 6.50 22.05
N LEU A 67 -13.51 7.30 21.22
CA LEU A 67 -13.46 7.12 19.78
C LEU A 67 -12.25 6.27 19.38
N ARG A 68 -12.52 5.21 18.63
CA ARG A 68 -11.53 4.26 18.12
C ARG A 68 -11.23 4.47 16.62
N PRO A 69 -9.98 4.21 16.20
CA PRO A 69 -9.57 4.39 14.81
C PRO A 69 -10.42 3.60 13.82
N VAL A 70 -10.64 4.19 12.66
CA VAL A 70 -11.31 3.56 11.52
C VAL A 70 -10.38 3.51 10.30
N ARG A 71 -10.62 2.56 9.40
CA ARG A 71 -9.77 2.35 8.23
C ARG A 71 -10.16 3.27 7.07
N GLY A 72 -9.18 3.61 6.23
CA GLY A 72 -9.42 4.28 4.95
C GLY A 72 -9.63 5.79 5.09
N THR A 73 -9.18 6.42 6.17
CA THR A 73 -9.40 7.84 6.42
C THR A 73 -8.58 8.74 5.50
N LEU A 74 -7.38 8.32 5.11
CA LEU A 74 -6.61 9.02 4.07
C LEU A 74 -7.33 8.96 2.71
N ALA A 75 -7.87 7.79 2.34
CA ALA A 75 -8.64 7.66 1.10
C ALA A 75 -9.88 8.56 1.10
N MET A 76 -10.60 8.66 2.24
CA MET A 76 -11.71 9.60 2.42
C MET A 76 -11.26 11.05 2.17
N SER A 77 -10.17 11.47 2.81
CA SER A 77 -9.63 12.82 2.68
C SER A 77 -9.23 13.15 1.23
N LEU A 78 -8.59 12.21 0.53
CA LEU A 78 -8.21 12.37 -0.87
C LEU A 78 -9.43 12.46 -1.82
N VAL A 79 -10.48 11.68 -1.57
CA VAL A 79 -11.73 11.75 -2.36
C VAL A 79 -12.40 13.10 -2.19
N LEU A 80 -12.51 13.61 -0.96
CA LEU A 80 -13.08 14.94 -0.70
C LEU A 80 -12.30 16.04 -1.42
N ARG A 81 -10.97 15.94 -1.41
CA ARG A 81 -10.10 16.85 -2.16
C ARG A 81 -10.36 16.79 -3.67
N GLN A 82 -10.44 15.60 -4.25
CA GLN A 82 -10.72 15.42 -5.68
C GLN A 82 -12.09 15.97 -6.09
N GLN A 83 -13.09 15.85 -5.23
CA GLN A 83 -14.44 16.37 -5.45
C GLN A 83 -14.56 17.87 -5.18
N HIS A 84 -13.47 18.54 -4.77
CA HIS A 84 -13.46 19.95 -4.34
C HIS A 84 -14.48 20.27 -3.23
N VAL A 85 -14.83 19.27 -2.42
CA VAL A 85 -15.74 19.43 -1.29
C VAL A 85 -14.95 20.00 -0.11
N ARG A 86 -15.24 21.25 0.25
CA ARG A 86 -14.71 21.86 1.47
C ARG A 86 -15.51 21.37 2.68
N THR A 87 -15.02 20.38 3.33
CA THR A 87 -15.61 19.83 4.55
C THR A 87 -14.55 19.62 5.61
N ARG A 88 -14.96 19.64 6.86
CA ARG A 88 -14.12 19.37 8.02
C ARG A 88 -14.30 17.93 8.43
N LEU A 89 -13.23 17.17 8.40
CA LEU A 89 -13.23 15.77 8.86
C LEU A 89 -13.00 15.72 10.37
N VAL A 90 -13.89 15.06 11.09
CA VAL A 90 -13.76 14.80 12.51
C VAL A 90 -13.50 13.32 12.74
N LEU A 91 -12.33 13.00 13.26
CA LEU A 91 -11.80 11.63 13.27
C LEU A 91 -11.16 11.29 14.64
N PRO A 92 -11.10 9.99 14.99
CA PRO A 92 -10.35 9.51 16.14
C PRO A 92 -8.84 9.72 16.01
N PRO A 93 -8.08 9.63 17.12
CA PRO A 93 -6.62 9.52 17.10
C PRO A 93 -6.16 8.36 16.18
N GLY A 94 -5.02 8.52 15.52
CA GLY A 94 -4.52 7.60 14.49
C GLY A 94 -5.15 7.83 13.13
N SER A 95 -6.48 7.90 13.06
CA SER A 95 -7.22 8.23 11.82
C SER A 95 -7.09 9.68 11.40
N ALA A 96 -7.06 10.60 12.36
CA ALA A 96 -6.89 12.03 12.10
C ALA A 96 -5.48 12.36 11.58
N GLU A 97 -4.45 11.75 12.16
CA GLU A 97 -3.06 11.88 11.73
C GLU A 97 -2.87 11.36 10.30
N GLU A 98 -3.52 10.24 9.98
CA GLU A 98 -3.49 9.65 8.65
C GLU A 98 -4.20 10.55 7.61
N ALA A 99 -5.43 11.01 7.91
CA ALA A 99 -6.20 11.87 7.01
C ALA A 99 -5.55 13.24 6.77
N ALA A 100 -4.82 13.77 7.76
CA ALA A 100 -4.12 15.04 7.69
C ALA A 100 -2.88 15.03 6.78
N LEU A 101 -2.46 13.87 6.26
CA LEU A 101 -1.43 13.78 5.22
C LEU A 101 -1.93 14.30 3.86
N ALA A 102 -3.24 14.28 3.61
CA ALA A 102 -3.78 14.86 2.40
C ALA A 102 -3.59 16.39 2.40
N PRO A 103 -2.98 16.97 1.36
CA PRO A 103 -2.81 18.41 1.27
C PRO A 103 -4.15 19.15 1.36
N ASP A 104 -4.15 20.28 2.07
CA ASP A 104 -5.32 21.17 2.23
C ASP A 104 -6.53 20.55 2.96
N ALA A 105 -6.37 19.38 3.57
CA ALA A 105 -7.43 18.76 4.35
C ALA A 105 -7.65 19.49 5.69
N GLU A 106 -8.89 19.83 5.98
CA GLU A 106 -9.28 20.33 7.30
C GLU A 106 -9.70 19.17 8.19
N VAL A 107 -8.78 18.68 9.02
CA VAL A 107 -8.98 17.52 9.89
C VAL A 107 -8.96 17.94 11.36
N PHE A 108 -9.94 17.45 12.11
CA PHE A 108 -10.04 17.60 13.56
C PHE A 108 -9.96 16.23 14.23
N ARG A 109 -9.10 16.13 15.22
CA ARG A 109 -8.99 14.95 16.07
C ARG A 109 -9.90 15.10 17.28
N ALA A 110 -10.71 14.07 17.57
CA ALA A 110 -11.50 13.94 18.77
C ALA A 110 -11.22 12.59 19.45
N ARG A 111 -11.04 12.56 20.76
CA ARG A 111 -10.76 11.33 21.53
C ARG A 111 -12.02 10.68 22.10
N HIS A 112 -13.02 11.50 22.37
CA HIS A 112 -14.23 11.07 23.03
C HIS A 112 -15.45 11.74 22.40
N LEU A 113 -16.61 11.09 22.48
CA LEU A 113 -17.88 11.64 22.00
C LEU A 113 -18.17 13.03 22.59
N LEU A 114 -17.86 13.23 23.87
CA LEU A 114 -18.08 14.52 24.55
C LEU A 114 -17.22 15.65 23.97
N ASP A 115 -16.00 15.35 23.48
CA ASP A 115 -15.15 16.35 22.81
C ASP A 115 -15.84 16.90 21.55
N VAL A 116 -16.57 16.03 20.85
CA VAL A 116 -17.35 16.40 19.66
C VAL A 116 -18.62 17.14 20.06
N VAL A 117 -19.39 16.60 21.01
CA VAL A 117 -20.67 17.19 21.46
C VAL A 117 -20.47 18.63 21.93
N GLN A 118 -19.42 18.92 22.70
CA GLN A 118 -19.12 20.26 23.19
C GLN A 118 -18.99 21.31 22.09
N GLN A 119 -18.52 20.91 20.90
CA GLN A 119 -18.38 21.82 19.75
C GLN A 119 -19.72 22.20 19.12
N PHE A 120 -20.75 21.39 19.33
CA PHE A 120 -22.06 21.50 18.69
C PHE A 120 -23.19 21.78 19.65
N LEU A 121 -22.89 22.12 20.89
CA LEU A 121 -23.92 22.55 21.86
C LEU A 121 -24.68 23.79 21.34
N PRO A 122 -25.99 23.93 21.68
CA PRO A 122 -26.73 25.15 21.39
C PRO A 122 -26.02 26.38 21.95
N PRO A 123 -26.17 27.55 21.34
CA PRO A 123 -25.60 28.80 21.86
C PRO A 123 -26.11 29.04 23.28
N SER A 124 -25.20 29.11 24.26
CA SER A 124 -25.48 29.48 25.65
C SER A 124 -24.84 30.83 25.96
N ASN A 125 -25.39 31.56 26.96
CA ASN A 125 -24.79 32.80 27.45
C ASN A 125 -23.54 32.54 28.31
N GLU A 126 -23.17 31.28 28.52
CA GLU A 126 -21.95 30.90 29.22
C GLU A 126 -20.76 30.96 28.26
N PRO A 127 -19.57 31.37 28.73
CA PRO A 127 -18.38 31.31 27.88
C PRO A 127 -18.17 29.88 27.42
N PRO A 128 -17.78 29.68 26.11
CA PRO A 128 -17.53 28.36 25.62
C PRO A 128 -16.49 27.66 26.50
N PRO A 129 -16.68 26.38 26.83
CA PRO A 129 -15.68 25.65 27.59
C PRO A 129 -14.35 25.75 26.85
N GLU A 130 -13.26 25.94 27.59
CA GLU A 130 -11.93 25.93 26.95
C GLU A 130 -11.80 24.68 26.11
N PRO A 131 -11.23 24.81 24.89
CA PRO A 131 -11.05 23.63 24.03
C PRO A 131 -10.22 22.63 24.83
N GLY A 132 -10.85 21.54 25.24
CA GLY A 132 -10.18 20.47 25.94
C GLY A 132 -9.11 19.85 25.03
N GLU A 133 -8.11 19.20 25.59
CA GLU A 133 -7.08 18.47 24.82
C GLU A 133 -7.67 17.42 23.85
N GLY A 134 -8.96 17.12 23.98
CA GLY A 134 -9.69 16.15 23.14
C GLY A 134 -9.96 16.62 21.71
N TRP A 135 -10.24 17.93 21.50
CA TRP A 135 -10.57 18.50 20.19
C TRP A 135 -9.39 19.32 19.64
N VAL A 136 -8.71 18.81 18.63
CA VAL A 136 -7.50 19.42 18.08
C VAL A 136 -7.57 19.47 16.56
N ARG A 137 -7.36 20.67 15.98
CA ARG A 137 -7.14 20.80 14.54
C ARG A 137 -5.77 20.24 14.20
N MET A 138 -5.74 19.28 13.29
CA MET A 138 -4.50 18.67 12.82
C MET A 138 -3.76 19.61 11.88
N ALA A 139 -2.45 19.73 12.07
CA ALA A 139 -1.57 20.32 11.08
C ALA A 139 -1.06 19.20 10.16
N THR A 140 -0.94 19.49 8.87
CA THR A 140 -0.28 18.57 7.93
C THR A 140 1.18 18.43 8.35
N SER A 141 1.53 17.32 8.95
CA SER A 141 2.89 16.99 9.39
C SER A 141 3.36 15.75 8.65
N VAL A 142 4.22 15.96 7.65
CA VAL A 142 4.84 14.86 6.92
C VAL A 142 6.11 14.44 7.68
N PRO A 143 6.23 13.17 8.08
CA PRO A 143 7.45 12.69 8.71
C PRO A 143 8.65 12.84 7.77
N HIS A 144 9.75 13.38 8.27
CA HIS A 144 10.96 13.66 7.47
C HIS A 144 12.05 12.59 7.62
N ALA A 145 11.78 11.48 8.32
CA ALA A 145 12.77 10.43 8.48
C ALA A 145 13.02 9.72 7.13
N PRO A 146 14.27 9.69 6.63
CA PRO A 146 14.55 8.97 5.40
C PRO A 146 14.27 7.48 5.58
N PRO A 147 13.70 6.81 4.56
CA PRO A 147 13.43 5.38 4.62
C PRO A 147 14.74 4.59 4.79
N ARG A 148 14.72 3.56 5.64
CA ARG A 148 15.86 2.69 5.89
C ARG A 148 15.70 1.38 5.14
N TYR A 149 16.67 1.07 4.29
CA TYR A 149 16.77 -0.20 3.57
C TYR A 149 18.05 -0.93 3.94
N ALA A 150 18.11 -2.25 3.77
CA ALA A 150 19.34 -3.01 3.89
C ALA A 150 20.35 -2.59 2.80
N ASP A 151 21.64 -2.51 3.16
CA ASP A 151 22.67 -2.03 2.25
C ASP A 151 23.09 -3.12 1.24
N LEU A 152 23.19 -2.75 -0.04
CA LEU A 152 23.69 -3.62 -1.10
C LEU A 152 25.21 -3.88 -0.96
N ALA A 153 25.94 -3.06 -0.22
CA ALA A 153 27.35 -3.28 0.13
C ALA A 153 27.58 -4.61 0.85
N ASP A 154 26.59 -5.09 1.62
CA ASP A 154 26.63 -6.40 2.30
C ASP A 154 26.71 -7.59 1.32
N VAL A 155 26.25 -7.40 0.08
CA VAL A 155 26.29 -8.44 -0.96
C VAL A 155 27.66 -8.40 -1.62
N LYS A 156 28.49 -9.36 -1.31
CA LYS A 156 29.81 -9.51 -1.92
C LYS A 156 29.72 -10.10 -3.33
N GLY A 157 30.59 -9.63 -4.22
CA GLY A 157 30.59 -10.10 -5.62
C GLY A 157 29.31 -9.75 -6.39
N GLN A 158 28.86 -10.65 -7.27
CA GLN A 158 27.64 -10.53 -8.07
C GLN A 158 27.54 -9.24 -8.92
N ALA A 159 28.67 -8.75 -9.45
CA ALA A 159 28.74 -7.45 -10.15
C ALA A 159 27.73 -7.35 -11.31
N GLY A 160 27.62 -8.41 -12.11
CA GLY A 160 26.65 -8.45 -13.23
C GLY A 160 25.21 -8.35 -12.77
N VAL A 161 24.87 -9.06 -11.70
CA VAL A 161 23.50 -9.03 -11.16
C VAL A 161 23.18 -7.66 -10.56
N LYS A 162 24.13 -7.07 -9.80
CA LYS A 162 23.99 -5.70 -9.27
C LYS A 162 23.77 -4.68 -10.36
N ARG A 163 24.47 -4.81 -11.50
CA ARG A 163 24.27 -3.93 -12.66
C ARG A 163 22.87 -4.09 -13.26
N VAL A 164 22.32 -5.31 -13.33
CA VAL A 164 20.96 -5.53 -13.79
C VAL A 164 19.93 -4.96 -12.80
N LEU A 165 20.16 -5.08 -11.49
CA LEU A 165 19.32 -4.41 -10.47
C LEU A 165 19.33 -2.88 -10.64
N GLU A 166 20.49 -2.28 -10.91
CA GLU A 166 20.62 -0.85 -11.18
C GLU A 166 19.81 -0.44 -12.42
N ILE A 167 19.89 -1.21 -13.51
CA ILE A 167 19.12 -0.98 -14.74
C ILE A 167 17.61 -1.11 -14.47
N ALA A 168 17.21 -2.17 -13.75
CA ALA A 168 15.81 -2.39 -13.36
C ALA A 168 15.27 -1.24 -12.52
N ALA A 169 16.04 -0.79 -11.52
CA ALA A 169 15.64 0.31 -10.64
C ALA A 169 15.54 1.64 -11.41
N ALA A 170 16.52 1.96 -12.26
CA ALA A 170 16.52 3.17 -13.06
C ALA A 170 15.41 3.18 -14.12
N GLY A 171 15.20 2.06 -14.82
CA GLY A 171 14.22 1.93 -15.91
C GLY A 171 12.78 1.68 -15.47
N GLY A 172 12.57 1.19 -14.26
CA GLY A 172 11.25 0.73 -13.80
C GLY A 172 10.90 -0.70 -14.24
N HIS A 173 11.91 -1.50 -14.60
CA HIS A 173 11.73 -2.84 -15.18
C HIS A 173 11.46 -3.92 -14.14
N SER A 174 10.62 -4.89 -14.50
CA SER A 174 10.46 -6.14 -13.77
C SER A 174 11.63 -7.10 -14.08
N LEU A 175 12.00 -7.94 -13.10
CA LEU A 175 13.19 -8.78 -13.16
C LEU A 175 12.92 -10.21 -12.68
N LEU A 176 13.38 -11.20 -13.45
CA LEU A 176 13.47 -12.60 -13.06
C LEU A 176 14.93 -13.00 -12.83
N MET A 177 15.24 -13.45 -11.62
CA MET A 177 16.52 -14.01 -11.23
C MET A 177 16.46 -15.55 -11.24
N VAL A 178 17.30 -16.20 -12.01
CA VAL A 178 17.40 -17.66 -12.09
C VAL A 178 18.76 -18.09 -11.54
N GLY A 179 18.80 -19.03 -10.60
CA GLY A 179 20.08 -19.49 -10.07
C GLY A 179 19.92 -20.58 -9.02
N PRO A 180 21.01 -21.27 -8.67
CA PRO A 180 20.97 -22.36 -7.70
C PRO A 180 20.60 -21.86 -6.28
N PRO A 181 20.20 -22.77 -5.38
CA PRO A 181 20.00 -22.43 -3.97
C PRO A 181 21.27 -21.83 -3.38
N GLY A 182 21.13 -20.81 -2.53
CA GLY A 182 22.25 -20.14 -1.86
C GLY A 182 23.03 -19.14 -2.74
N SER A 183 22.61 -18.86 -3.97
CA SER A 183 23.30 -17.86 -4.84
C SER A 183 23.03 -16.40 -4.45
N GLY A 184 22.21 -16.13 -3.44
CA GLY A 184 21.95 -14.78 -2.93
C GLY A 184 20.76 -14.05 -3.55
N LYS A 185 19.89 -14.72 -4.34
CA LYS A 185 18.72 -14.11 -5.01
C LYS A 185 17.81 -13.33 -4.06
N SER A 186 17.39 -13.94 -2.96
CA SER A 186 16.49 -13.31 -1.97
C SER A 186 17.17 -12.12 -1.27
N MET A 187 18.48 -12.22 -1.01
CA MET A 187 19.28 -11.15 -0.41
C MET A 187 19.41 -9.92 -1.33
N LEU A 188 19.55 -10.15 -2.64
CA LEU A 188 19.56 -9.11 -3.67
C LEU A 188 18.17 -8.45 -3.80
N ALA A 189 17.11 -9.26 -3.85
CA ALA A 189 15.73 -8.77 -3.97
C ALA A 189 15.32 -7.88 -2.79
N GLN A 190 15.67 -8.26 -1.56
CA GLN A 190 15.36 -7.48 -0.34
C GLN A 190 16.02 -6.10 -0.32
N ARG A 191 17.13 -5.92 -1.05
CA ARG A 191 17.86 -4.65 -1.13
C ARG A 191 17.42 -3.78 -2.31
N PHE A 192 16.64 -4.34 -3.22
CA PHE A 192 16.24 -3.66 -4.44
C PHE A 192 15.44 -2.38 -4.20
N ALA A 193 14.54 -2.38 -3.21
CA ALA A 193 13.72 -1.20 -2.90
C ALA A 193 14.56 0.03 -2.53
N GLY A 194 15.75 -0.18 -1.94
CA GLY A 194 16.69 0.89 -1.61
C GLY A 194 17.37 1.53 -2.83
N LEU A 195 17.31 0.90 -4.01
CA LEU A 195 17.86 1.44 -5.25
C LEU A 195 16.85 2.33 -6.00
N LEU A 196 15.57 2.23 -5.64
CA LEU A 196 14.51 2.95 -6.35
C LEU A 196 14.58 4.45 -6.05
N PRO A 197 14.34 5.30 -7.04
CA PRO A 197 14.17 6.74 -6.82
C PRO A 197 13.11 7.01 -5.73
N PRO A 198 13.26 8.08 -4.94
CA PRO A 198 12.24 8.48 -3.96
C PRO A 198 10.85 8.58 -4.59
N MET A 199 9.81 8.30 -3.81
CA MET A 199 8.43 8.53 -4.26
C MET A 199 8.13 10.03 -4.30
N SER A 200 7.34 10.47 -5.26
CA SER A 200 6.68 11.77 -5.18
C SER A 200 5.69 11.80 -4.02
N ILE A 201 5.25 12.98 -3.62
CA ILE A 201 4.21 13.11 -2.58
C ILE A 201 2.92 12.43 -3.04
N GLU A 202 2.58 12.56 -4.32
CA GLU A 202 1.42 11.95 -4.95
C GLU A 202 1.50 10.43 -4.89
N ASP A 203 2.62 9.83 -5.32
CA ASP A 203 2.84 8.38 -5.23
C ASP A 203 2.76 7.88 -3.78
N ALA A 204 3.33 8.64 -2.83
CA ALA A 204 3.29 8.30 -1.42
C ALA A 204 1.86 8.32 -0.86
N LEU A 205 1.04 9.29 -1.26
CA LEU A 205 -0.37 9.39 -0.89
C LEU A 205 -1.19 8.24 -1.47
N GLU A 206 -1.00 7.89 -2.76
CA GLU A 206 -1.68 6.77 -3.40
C GLU A 206 -1.36 5.45 -2.70
N SER A 207 -0.07 5.20 -2.44
CA SER A 207 0.38 4.00 -1.73
C SER A 207 -0.16 3.93 -0.31
N ALA A 208 -0.11 5.05 0.43
CA ALA A 208 -0.64 5.14 1.78
C ALA A 208 -2.16 4.94 1.83
N ALA A 209 -2.92 5.45 0.83
CA ALA A 209 -4.36 5.25 0.75
C ALA A 209 -4.73 3.77 0.58
N VAL A 210 -3.99 3.03 -0.25
CA VAL A 210 -4.17 1.57 -0.40
C VAL A 210 -3.88 0.84 0.91
N ALA A 211 -2.78 1.19 1.59
CA ALA A 211 -2.42 0.62 2.88
C ALA A 211 -3.47 0.92 3.96
N SER A 212 -4.01 2.13 3.98
CA SER A 212 -5.09 2.59 4.86
C SER A 212 -6.37 1.76 4.68
N LEU A 213 -6.82 1.55 3.44
CA LEU A 213 -7.98 0.70 3.13
C LEU A 213 -7.80 -0.73 3.62
N ALA A 214 -6.58 -1.25 3.56
CA ALA A 214 -6.23 -2.57 4.10
C ALA A 214 -6.09 -2.59 5.64
N GLY A 215 -6.03 -1.43 6.30
CA GLY A 215 -5.72 -1.31 7.73
C GLY A 215 -4.27 -1.63 8.05
N ARG A 216 -3.35 -1.40 7.12
CA ARG A 216 -1.90 -1.64 7.23
C ARG A 216 -1.07 -0.35 7.12
N PHE A 217 -1.71 0.81 7.15
CA PHE A 217 -1.00 2.08 7.12
C PHE A 217 -0.24 2.29 8.44
N ASP A 218 1.00 2.72 8.29
CA ASP A 218 1.89 3.08 9.41
C ASP A 218 2.59 4.39 9.05
N LEU A 219 2.33 5.43 9.84
CA LEU A 219 2.90 6.76 9.64
C LEU A 219 4.44 6.77 9.70
N ALA A 220 5.05 5.88 10.49
CA ALA A 220 6.50 5.74 10.58
C ALA A 220 7.12 5.24 9.26
N ARG A 221 6.32 4.66 8.38
CA ARG A 221 6.71 4.18 7.04
C ARG A 221 6.27 5.10 5.92
N TRP A 222 5.88 6.32 6.23
CA TRP A 222 5.52 7.32 5.23
C TRP A 222 6.60 7.49 4.17
N ALA A 223 6.18 7.58 2.90
CA ALA A 223 7.03 7.70 1.71
C ALA A 223 8.10 6.59 1.53
N GLN A 224 8.06 5.53 2.36
CA GLN A 224 8.85 4.34 2.13
C GLN A 224 8.21 3.49 1.03
N ARG A 225 9.02 3.07 0.04
CA ARG A 225 8.56 2.16 -1.01
C ARG A 225 8.00 0.87 -0.38
N PRO A 226 6.73 0.51 -0.60
CA PRO A 226 6.18 -0.73 -0.08
C PRO A 226 6.93 -1.93 -0.66
N THR A 227 7.17 -2.92 0.18
CA THR A 227 7.78 -4.18 -0.23
C THR A 227 6.88 -5.32 0.21
N GLY A 228 6.29 -6.03 -0.76
CA GLY A 228 5.51 -7.24 -0.54
C GLY A 228 6.37 -8.47 -0.80
N GLN A 229 6.34 -9.45 0.12
CA GLN A 229 6.98 -10.75 -0.05
C GLN A 229 6.01 -11.85 0.42
N PRO A 230 4.95 -12.13 -0.36
CA PRO A 230 4.04 -13.21 -0.02
C PRO A 230 4.74 -14.57 -0.13
N HIS A 231 4.40 -15.48 0.77
CA HIS A 231 4.89 -16.86 0.70
C HIS A 231 4.33 -17.57 -0.54
N HIS A 232 5.06 -18.50 -1.14
CA HIS A 232 4.65 -19.20 -2.36
C HIS A 232 3.34 -19.98 -2.21
N SER A 233 2.91 -20.33 -0.97
CA SER A 233 1.60 -20.93 -0.69
C SER A 233 0.44 -19.95 -0.72
N ALA A 234 0.68 -18.64 -0.98
CA ALA A 234 -0.37 -17.64 -1.02
C ALA A 234 -1.39 -17.95 -2.12
N SER A 235 -2.67 -17.87 -1.77
CA SER A 235 -3.76 -18.05 -2.72
C SER A 235 -3.88 -16.85 -3.69
N ALA A 236 -4.52 -17.06 -4.84
CA ALA A 236 -4.85 -15.96 -5.75
C ALA A 236 -5.62 -14.83 -5.04
N VAL A 237 -6.53 -15.17 -4.11
CA VAL A 237 -7.27 -14.18 -3.32
C VAL A 237 -6.36 -13.37 -2.39
N ALA A 238 -5.33 -13.98 -1.81
CA ALA A 238 -4.36 -13.26 -0.99
C ALA A 238 -3.56 -12.25 -1.82
N LEU A 239 -3.20 -12.61 -3.06
CA LEU A 239 -2.47 -11.72 -3.97
C LEU A 239 -3.35 -10.62 -4.53
N VAL A 240 -4.49 -10.98 -5.10
CA VAL A 240 -5.42 -10.05 -5.78
C VAL A 240 -6.18 -9.20 -4.79
N GLY A 241 -6.61 -9.80 -3.70
CA GLY A 241 -7.58 -9.24 -2.77
C GLY A 241 -8.95 -9.89 -2.90
N GLY A 242 -9.88 -9.44 -2.06
CA GLY A 242 -11.23 -10.02 -2.01
C GLY A 242 -12.00 -9.55 -0.79
N GLY A 243 -13.03 -10.30 -0.43
CA GLY A 243 -13.91 -9.98 0.70
C GLY A 243 -15.17 -9.24 0.27
N SER A 244 -16.03 -8.98 1.23
CA SER A 244 -17.24 -8.15 1.09
C SER A 244 -17.33 -7.24 2.32
N PRO A 245 -17.00 -5.94 2.19
CA PRO A 245 -16.58 -5.22 0.97
C PRO A 245 -15.23 -5.69 0.41
N PRO A 246 -14.96 -5.47 -0.90
CA PRO A 246 -13.67 -5.79 -1.52
C PRO A 246 -12.50 -5.07 -0.83
N ARG A 247 -11.40 -5.79 -0.58
CA ARG A 247 -10.17 -5.25 0.03
C ARG A 247 -8.97 -5.53 -0.87
N PRO A 248 -7.99 -4.62 -0.93
CA PRO A 248 -6.78 -4.82 -1.71
C PRO A 248 -5.95 -6.00 -1.17
N GLY A 249 -5.33 -6.77 -2.08
CA GLY A 249 -4.38 -7.83 -1.78
C GLY A 249 -2.92 -7.37 -1.84
N GLU A 250 -1.99 -8.32 -1.75
CA GLU A 250 -0.54 -8.05 -1.72
C GLU A 250 -0.05 -7.31 -2.97
N ILE A 251 -0.67 -7.55 -4.13
CA ILE A 251 -0.34 -6.86 -5.40
C ILE A 251 -0.62 -5.36 -5.26
N SER A 252 -1.81 -4.97 -4.82
CA SER A 252 -2.16 -3.56 -4.62
C SER A 252 -1.40 -2.93 -3.46
N LEU A 253 -1.09 -3.70 -2.40
CA LEU A 253 -0.28 -3.23 -1.28
C LEU A 253 1.18 -2.92 -1.68
N ALA A 254 1.66 -3.50 -2.79
CA ALA A 254 2.96 -3.18 -3.37
C ALA A 254 2.93 -1.97 -4.33
N HIS A 255 1.82 -1.25 -4.43
CA HIS A 255 1.66 -0.10 -5.33
C HIS A 255 2.75 0.96 -5.12
N HIS A 256 3.38 1.41 -6.21
CA HIS A 256 4.59 2.26 -6.24
C HIS A 256 5.83 1.66 -5.54
N GLY A 257 5.82 0.36 -5.30
CA GLY A 257 6.89 -0.36 -4.61
C GLY A 257 7.34 -1.61 -5.35
N VAL A 258 7.68 -2.64 -4.58
CA VAL A 258 8.26 -3.89 -5.05
C VAL A 258 7.43 -5.06 -4.56
N LEU A 259 7.04 -5.93 -5.48
CA LEU A 259 6.51 -7.25 -5.16
C LEU A 259 7.62 -8.28 -5.43
N PHE A 260 8.12 -8.90 -4.37
CA PHE A 260 9.12 -9.96 -4.48
C PHE A 260 8.45 -11.34 -4.37
N LEU A 261 8.59 -12.16 -5.40
CA LEU A 261 8.11 -13.54 -5.44
C LEU A 261 9.30 -14.50 -5.50
N ASP A 262 9.61 -15.11 -4.35
CA ASP A 262 10.63 -16.16 -4.29
C ASP A 262 10.02 -17.50 -4.65
N GLU A 263 10.83 -18.40 -5.21
CA GLU A 263 10.38 -19.72 -5.68
C GLU A 263 9.19 -19.63 -6.64
N LEU A 264 9.24 -18.73 -7.61
CA LEU A 264 8.15 -18.38 -8.50
C LEU A 264 7.36 -19.60 -9.07
N PRO A 265 7.99 -20.72 -9.54
CA PRO A 265 7.24 -21.87 -10.04
C PRO A 265 6.49 -22.68 -8.96
N GLU A 266 6.67 -22.38 -7.69
CA GLU A 266 5.96 -23.05 -6.59
C GLU A 266 4.64 -22.37 -6.22
N PHE A 267 4.38 -21.16 -6.73
CA PHE A 267 3.08 -20.51 -6.57
C PHE A 267 1.97 -21.25 -7.32
N PRO A 268 0.74 -21.27 -6.79
CA PRO A 268 -0.42 -21.78 -7.50
C PRO A 268 -0.57 -21.10 -8.86
N ARG A 269 -0.87 -21.87 -9.91
CA ARG A 269 -1.02 -21.33 -11.28
C ARG A 269 -2.00 -20.16 -11.35
N ALA A 270 -3.14 -20.25 -10.64
CA ALA A 270 -4.13 -19.18 -10.60
C ALA A 270 -3.58 -17.89 -9.98
N ALA A 271 -2.64 -17.99 -9.04
CA ALA A 271 -1.98 -16.85 -8.43
C ALA A 271 -1.01 -16.17 -9.41
N LEU A 272 -0.25 -16.97 -10.19
CA LEU A 272 0.67 -16.47 -11.22
C LEU A 272 -0.08 -15.80 -12.39
N GLU A 273 -1.17 -16.41 -12.86
CA GLU A 273 -1.97 -15.83 -13.95
C GLU A 273 -2.63 -14.51 -13.54
N ALA A 274 -2.96 -14.36 -12.24
CA ALA A 274 -3.54 -13.11 -11.71
C ALA A 274 -2.58 -11.91 -11.71
N LEU A 275 -1.27 -12.13 -11.89
CA LEU A 275 -0.27 -11.06 -12.03
C LEU A 275 -0.30 -10.39 -13.41
N ARG A 276 -0.86 -11.04 -14.43
CA ARG A 276 -0.78 -10.57 -15.82
C ARG A 276 -1.50 -9.24 -16.02
N GLU A 277 -2.74 -9.14 -15.51
CA GLU A 277 -3.54 -7.91 -15.61
C GLU A 277 -2.81 -6.71 -14.98
N PRO A 278 -2.38 -6.75 -13.70
CA PRO A 278 -1.72 -5.61 -13.08
C PRO A 278 -0.34 -5.27 -13.67
N LEU A 279 0.42 -6.25 -14.18
CA LEU A 279 1.68 -5.97 -14.85
C LEU A 279 1.48 -5.25 -16.20
N GLU A 280 0.31 -5.38 -16.82
CA GLU A 280 -0.02 -4.73 -18.10
C GLU A 280 -0.74 -3.41 -17.90
N SER A 281 -1.79 -3.38 -17.05
CA SER A 281 -2.67 -2.23 -16.87
C SER A 281 -2.28 -1.32 -15.72
N GLY A 282 -1.50 -1.81 -14.75
CA GLY A 282 -1.20 -1.10 -13.50
C GLY A 282 -2.39 -1.01 -12.55
N THR A 283 -3.45 -1.78 -12.79
CA THR A 283 -4.64 -1.87 -11.95
C THR A 283 -5.07 -3.31 -11.78
N ILE A 284 -5.89 -3.59 -10.78
CA ILE A 284 -6.48 -4.90 -10.54
C ILE A 284 -7.96 -4.76 -10.24
N THR A 285 -8.79 -5.53 -10.93
CA THR A 285 -10.23 -5.50 -10.76
C THR A 285 -10.70 -6.68 -9.90
N ILE A 286 -11.38 -6.39 -8.79
CA ILE A 286 -12.05 -7.39 -7.96
C ILE A 286 -13.54 -7.33 -8.25
N ALA A 287 -14.06 -8.35 -8.93
CA ALA A 287 -15.48 -8.49 -9.17
C ALA A 287 -16.09 -9.54 -8.22
N ARG A 288 -17.13 -9.19 -7.49
CA ARG A 288 -17.97 -10.06 -6.67
C ARG A 288 -19.44 -9.79 -6.95
N ALA A 289 -20.30 -10.78 -6.74
CA ALA A 289 -21.70 -10.83 -7.21
C ALA A 289 -22.48 -9.50 -7.27
N ALA A 290 -22.27 -8.60 -6.31
CA ALA A 290 -22.97 -7.30 -6.26
C ALA A 290 -22.04 -6.09 -6.42
N ARG A 291 -20.71 -6.27 -6.55
CA ARG A 291 -19.75 -5.16 -6.50
C ARG A 291 -18.53 -5.40 -7.35
N ARG A 292 -18.09 -4.35 -8.00
CA ARG A 292 -16.81 -4.25 -8.69
C ARG A 292 -15.99 -3.16 -8.01
N ALA A 293 -14.74 -3.48 -7.64
CA ALA A 293 -13.79 -2.51 -7.13
C ALA A 293 -12.51 -2.63 -7.96
N GLU A 294 -11.93 -1.49 -8.29
CA GLU A 294 -10.64 -1.40 -8.95
C GLU A 294 -9.64 -0.81 -7.98
N PHE A 295 -8.48 -1.44 -7.88
CA PHE A 295 -7.37 -0.97 -7.03
C PHE A 295 -6.14 -0.70 -7.89
N PRO A 296 -5.38 0.34 -7.59
CA PRO A 296 -4.13 0.59 -8.27
C PRO A 296 -3.11 -0.51 -7.91
N ALA A 297 -2.28 -0.87 -8.89
CA ALA A 297 -1.34 -1.98 -8.78
C ALA A 297 -0.09 -1.75 -9.65
N ARG A 298 0.47 -0.56 -9.64
CA ARG A 298 1.74 -0.23 -10.32
C ARG A 298 2.89 -0.59 -9.40
N PHE A 299 3.54 -1.70 -9.64
CA PHE A 299 4.67 -2.21 -8.86
C PHE A 299 5.76 -2.74 -9.78
N GLN A 300 6.99 -2.86 -9.28
CA GLN A 300 8.03 -3.63 -9.95
C GLN A 300 8.02 -5.06 -9.42
N LEU A 301 7.89 -6.02 -10.32
CA LEU A 301 7.99 -7.44 -9.97
C LEU A 301 9.46 -7.84 -9.95
N ILE A 302 9.93 -8.28 -8.80
CA ILE A 302 11.20 -8.99 -8.66
C ILE A 302 10.87 -10.44 -8.36
N ALA A 303 11.25 -11.33 -9.25
CA ALA A 303 10.98 -12.75 -9.10
C ALA A 303 12.28 -13.54 -9.01
N ALA A 304 12.25 -14.63 -8.26
CA ALA A 304 13.38 -15.55 -8.16
C ALA A 304 12.92 -16.98 -8.34
N MET A 305 13.74 -17.77 -9.04
CA MET A 305 13.49 -19.20 -9.19
C MET A 305 14.80 -20.01 -9.26
N ASN A 306 14.69 -21.27 -9.01
CA ASN A 306 15.76 -22.22 -9.31
C ASN A 306 15.70 -22.66 -10.80
N PRO A 307 16.79 -23.10 -11.42
CA PRO A 307 16.79 -23.52 -12.82
C PRO A 307 16.06 -24.85 -13.06
N CYS A 308 15.86 -25.66 -12.01
CA CYS A 308 15.19 -26.96 -12.05
C CYS A 308 14.69 -27.34 -10.64
N PRO A 309 13.91 -28.44 -10.48
CA PRO A 309 13.42 -28.88 -9.17
C PRO A 309 14.51 -29.14 -8.11
N CYS A 310 15.66 -29.70 -8.51
CA CYS A 310 16.78 -29.89 -7.57
C CYS A 310 17.64 -28.64 -7.38
N GLY A 311 17.47 -27.61 -8.24
CA GLY A 311 18.15 -26.32 -8.16
C GLY A 311 19.52 -26.25 -8.84
N TYR A 312 20.05 -27.34 -9.41
CA TYR A 312 21.46 -27.41 -9.83
C TYR A 312 21.66 -27.60 -11.34
N SER A 313 20.64 -27.40 -12.18
CA SER A 313 20.82 -27.45 -13.64
C SER A 313 21.78 -26.31 -14.07
N GLY A 314 22.83 -26.65 -14.82
CA GLY A 314 23.88 -25.70 -15.23
C GLY A 314 24.84 -25.28 -14.11
N SER A 315 24.73 -25.82 -12.88
CA SER A 315 25.63 -25.46 -11.79
C SER A 315 27.02 -26.10 -11.96
N PRO A 316 28.12 -25.31 -11.84
CA PRO A 316 29.48 -25.87 -11.87
C PRO A 316 29.88 -26.56 -10.55
N THR A 317 29.18 -26.29 -9.45
CA THR A 317 29.54 -26.77 -8.11
C THR A 317 28.87 -28.09 -7.74
N ARG A 318 27.73 -28.43 -8.36
CA ARG A 318 26.98 -29.66 -8.06
C ARG A 318 26.23 -30.16 -9.29
N ALA A 319 26.32 -31.45 -9.58
CA ALA A 319 25.62 -32.08 -10.70
C ALA A 319 24.11 -32.06 -10.50
N CYS A 320 23.40 -31.71 -11.55
CA CYS A 320 21.94 -31.80 -11.59
C CYS A 320 21.50 -33.27 -11.64
N ARG A 321 20.41 -33.60 -10.91
CA ARG A 321 19.83 -34.94 -10.85
C ARG A 321 18.48 -35.03 -11.59
N CYS A 322 18.03 -33.95 -12.19
CA CYS A 322 16.75 -33.89 -12.89
C CYS A 322 16.90 -34.39 -14.32
N SER A 323 15.93 -35.15 -14.80
CA SER A 323 15.83 -35.47 -16.24
C SER A 323 15.42 -34.23 -17.03
N PRO A 324 15.71 -34.16 -18.35
CA PRO A 324 15.25 -33.04 -19.19
C PRO A 324 13.73 -32.78 -19.08
N ASP A 325 12.93 -33.84 -19.00
CA ASP A 325 11.46 -33.74 -18.86
C ASP A 325 11.06 -33.09 -17.53
N GLN A 326 11.78 -33.39 -16.42
CA GLN A 326 11.54 -32.77 -15.13
C GLN A 326 11.88 -31.28 -15.16
N VAL A 327 12.97 -30.90 -15.81
CA VAL A 327 13.36 -29.50 -15.98
C VAL A 327 12.31 -28.76 -16.81
N SER A 328 11.93 -29.30 -17.97
CA SER A 328 10.93 -28.70 -18.85
C SER A 328 9.57 -28.54 -18.16
N ARG A 329 9.11 -29.56 -17.41
CA ARG A 329 7.86 -29.50 -16.67
C ARG A 329 7.90 -28.46 -15.54
N TYR A 330 9.05 -28.31 -14.87
CA TYR A 330 9.23 -27.32 -13.83
C TYR A 330 9.19 -25.90 -14.38
N GLN A 331 9.93 -25.62 -15.45
CA GLN A 331 9.95 -24.32 -16.12
C GLN A 331 8.61 -24.02 -16.79
N GLY A 332 7.94 -25.02 -17.34
CA GLY A 332 6.62 -24.92 -17.96
C GLY A 332 5.46 -24.60 -16.99
N LYS A 333 5.71 -24.56 -15.66
CA LYS A 333 4.73 -24.00 -14.71
C LYS A 333 4.50 -22.51 -14.94
N LEU A 334 5.47 -21.79 -15.47
CA LEU A 334 5.36 -20.38 -15.85
C LEU A 334 4.85 -20.28 -17.28
N SER A 335 3.77 -19.53 -17.48
CA SER A 335 3.22 -19.32 -18.80
C SER A 335 4.07 -18.32 -19.62
N GLY A 336 4.17 -18.54 -20.93
CA GLY A 336 4.84 -17.59 -21.83
C GLY A 336 4.33 -16.15 -21.63
N PRO A 337 2.99 -15.92 -21.65
CA PRO A 337 2.44 -14.59 -21.45
C PRO A 337 2.81 -13.91 -20.12
N LEU A 338 3.10 -14.65 -19.05
CA LEU A 338 3.63 -14.08 -17.81
C LEU A 338 5.10 -13.71 -17.96
N LEU A 339 5.91 -14.59 -18.56
CA LEU A 339 7.32 -14.33 -18.80
C LEU A 339 7.54 -13.13 -19.72
N ASP A 340 6.69 -12.94 -20.72
CA ASP A 340 6.72 -11.78 -21.63
C ASP A 340 6.45 -10.43 -20.94
N ARG A 341 5.91 -10.45 -19.70
CA ARG A 341 5.69 -9.25 -18.88
C ARG A 341 6.83 -8.97 -17.90
N ILE A 342 7.86 -9.83 -17.91
CA ILE A 342 9.07 -9.63 -17.09
C ILE A 342 10.19 -9.19 -18.03
N ASP A 343 10.54 -7.91 -17.98
CA ASP A 343 11.43 -7.28 -18.97
C ASP A 343 12.86 -7.84 -18.96
N LEU A 344 13.38 -8.18 -17.77
CA LEU A 344 14.77 -8.57 -17.58
C LEU A 344 14.87 -9.96 -16.97
N HIS A 345 15.73 -10.79 -17.55
CA HIS A 345 16.05 -12.11 -17.05
C HIS A 345 17.55 -12.21 -16.82
N ILE A 346 17.97 -12.66 -15.62
CA ILE A 346 19.38 -12.79 -15.26
C ILE A 346 19.69 -14.09 -14.55
N GLU A 347 20.81 -14.72 -14.92
CA GLU A 347 21.36 -15.83 -14.18
C GLU A 347 22.17 -15.33 -12.99
N VAL A 348 21.90 -15.86 -11.80
CA VAL A 348 22.61 -15.56 -10.55
C VAL A 348 23.52 -16.75 -10.21
N PRO A 349 24.80 -16.70 -10.55
CA PRO A 349 25.71 -17.83 -10.35
C PRO A 349 26.01 -18.04 -8.85
N SER A 350 26.34 -19.27 -8.46
CA SER A 350 26.96 -19.55 -7.18
C SER A 350 28.38 -19.01 -7.17
N LEU A 351 28.76 -18.26 -6.15
CA LEU A 351 30.14 -17.85 -5.93
C LEU A 351 30.85 -18.86 -5.03
N PRO A 352 32.11 -19.23 -5.34
CA PRO A 352 32.93 -20.04 -4.45
C PRO A 352 33.10 -19.37 -3.07
N ALA A 353 33.14 -20.18 -2.01
CA ALA A 353 33.26 -19.65 -0.66
C ALA A 353 34.54 -18.81 -0.48
N GLN A 354 35.67 -19.19 -1.12
CA GLN A 354 36.92 -18.42 -1.08
C GLN A 354 36.79 -17.03 -1.71
N ASP A 355 36.03 -16.92 -2.82
CA ASP A 355 35.78 -15.65 -3.50
C ASP A 355 34.93 -14.73 -2.60
N LEU A 356 33.93 -15.29 -1.90
CA LEU A 356 33.11 -14.54 -0.96
C LEU A 356 33.88 -14.05 0.26
N LEU A 357 34.85 -14.86 0.78
CA LEU A 357 35.67 -14.46 1.91
C LEU A 357 36.63 -13.32 1.54
N ASN A 358 37.21 -13.39 0.34
CA ASN A 358 38.24 -12.46 -0.13
C ASN A 358 37.68 -11.24 -0.85
N ALA A 359 36.40 -11.26 -1.24
CA ALA A 359 35.76 -10.15 -1.95
C ALA A 359 35.68 -8.91 -1.04
N PRO A 360 36.07 -7.73 -1.54
CA PRO A 360 35.84 -6.48 -0.83
C PRO A 360 34.32 -6.24 -0.64
N PRO A 361 33.96 -5.36 0.32
CA PRO A 361 32.58 -4.87 0.41
C PRO A 361 32.09 -4.36 -0.94
N GLY A 362 30.80 -4.54 -1.22
CA GLY A 362 30.18 -4.00 -2.42
C GLY A 362 30.07 -2.48 -2.38
N GLU A 363 29.63 -1.91 -3.49
CA GLU A 363 29.26 -0.51 -3.54
C GLU A 363 27.99 -0.26 -2.70
N SER A 364 27.92 0.88 -2.01
CA SER A 364 26.79 1.20 -1.14
C SER A 364 25.47 1.40 -1.91
N THR A 365 24.37 1.06 -1.27
CA THR A 365 23.02 1.34 -1.82
C THR A 365 22.86 2.81 -2.20
N GLU A 366 23.37 3.74 -1.40
CA GLU A 366 23.28 5.17 -1.62
C GLU A 366 23.95 5.60 -2.94
N ALA A 367 25.17 5.12 -3.19
CA ALA A 367 25.90 5.45 -4.42
C ALA A 367 25.20 4.91 -5.68
N ILE A 368 24.66 3.70 -5.61
CA ILE A 368 23.91 3.11 -6.74
C ILE A 368 22.56 3.82 -6.92
N ALA A 369 21.85 4.11 -5.84
CA ALA A 369 20.57 4.82 -5.87
C ALA A 369 20.70 6.23 -6.50
N ALA A 370 21.81 6.93 -6.19
CA ALA A 370 22.08 8.23 -6.82
C ALA A 370 22.22 8.12 -8.35
N ARG A 371 22.88 7.07 -8.86
CA ARG A 371 22.95 6.82 -10.31
C ARG A 371 21.62 6.43 -10.91
N CYS A 372 20.82 5.61 -10.18
CA CYS A 372 19.47 5.25 -10.61
C CYS A 372 18.57 6.49 -10.71
N LEU A 373 18.64 7.39 -9.74
CA LEU A 373 17.90 8.65 -9.74
C LEU A 373 18.30 9.53 -10.94
N ALA A 374 19.60 9.78 -11.13
CA ALA A 374 20.09 10.57 -12.25
C ALA A 374 19.69 9.99 -13.62
N ALA A 375 19.72 8.66 -13.75
CA ALA A 375 19.28 7.98 -14.98
C ALA A 375 17.76 8.10 -15.19
N ARG A 376 16.96 8.00 -14.12
CA ARG A 376 15.51 8.19 -14.16
C ARG A 376 15.14 9.61 -14.54
N GLU A 377 15.80 10.63 -13.97
CA GLU A 377 15.57 12.04 -14.29
C GLU A 377 15.85 12.34 -15.76
N ARG A 378 16.93 11.79 -16.33
CA ARG A 378 17.22 11.91 -17.77
C ARG A 378 16.13 11.26 -18.63
N ALA A 379 15.61 10.08 -18.24
CA ALA A 379 14.52 9.43 -18.95
C ALA A 379 13.25 10.27 -18.90
N LEU A 380 12.89 10.79 -17.73
CA LEU A 380 11.71 11.64 -17.53
C LEU A 380 11.84 12.95 -18.34
N ALA A 381 13.00 13.59 -18.34
CA ALA A 381 13.24 14.79 -19.12
C ALA A 381 13.18 14.54 -20.65
N ARG A 382 13.64 13.37 -21.12
CA ARG A 382 13.65 12.99 -22.53
C ARG A 382 12.26 12.59 -23.04
N GLN A 383 11.47 11.85 -22.29
CA GLN A 383 10.30 11.12 -22.77
C GLN A 383 9.07 11.18 -21.84
N GLY A 384 9.16 11.86 -20.70
CA GLY A 384 8.04 12.05 -19.77
C GLY A 384 7.69 10.84 -18.90
N CYS A 385 8.33 9.69 -19.10
CA CYS A 385 8.05 8.46 -18.34
C CYS A 385 9.31 7.61 -18.13
N ALA A 386 9.20 6.60 -17.25
CA ALA A 386 10.25 5.59 -17.09
C ALA A 386 10.38 4.73 -18.35
N ASN A 387 11.55 4.12 -18.56
CA ASN A 387 11.81 3.31 -19.77
C ASN A 387 10.82 2.15 -19.92
N ALA A 388 10.49 1.44 -18.85
CA ALA A 388 9.53 0.33 -18.87
C ALA A 388 8.10 0.76 -19.25
N ALA A 389 7.79 2.06 -19.17
CA ALA A 389 6.47 2.60 -19.53
C ALA A 389 6.40 3.06 -21.01
N LEU A 390 7.49 2.97 -21.78
CA LEU A 390 7.47 3.30 -23.20
C LEU A 390 6.62 2.29 -23.97
N GLN A 391 5.80 2.77 -24.89
CA GLN A 391 4.93 1.93 -25.72
C GLN A 391 4.94 2.38 -27.19
N GLY A 392 4.72 1.43 -28.07
CA GLY A 392 4.54 1.69 -29.50
C GLY A 392 5.65 2.51 -30.12
N GLN A 393 5.30 3.56 -30.89
CA GLN A 393 6.23 4.40 -31.62
C GLN A 393 7.24 5.14 -30.70
N ALA A 394 6.93 5.34 -29.41
CA ALA A 394 7.85 5.94 -28.47
C ALA A 394 9.10 5.07 -28.23
N ILE A 395 8.98 3.74 -28.32
CA ILE A 395 10.12 2.80 -28.25
C ILE A 395 11.08 3.08 -29.42
N ASP A 396 10.56 3.16 -30.64
CA ASP A 396 11.36 3.41 -31.83
C ASP A 396 12.06 4.78 -31.81
N THR A 397 11.44 5.73 -31.13
CA THR A 397 11.98 7.11 -31.04
C THR A 397 13.06 7.24 -29.99
N HIS A 398 12.86 6.62 -28.81
CA HIS A 398 13.70 6.87 -27.62
C HIS A 398 14.57 5.71 -27.19
N ALA A 399 14.33 4.50 -27.70
CA ALA A 399 15.03 3.27 -27.33
C ALA A 399 15.53 2.48 -28.56
N ARG A 400 15.98 3.17 -29.61
CA ARG A 400 16.58 2.50 -30.78
C ARG A 400 17.80 1.70 -30.39
N LEU A 401 17.86 0.49 -30.91
CA LEU A 401 19.09 -0.31 -30.91
C LEU A 401 20.03 0.27 -31.96
N GLU A 402 21.26 0.58 -31.57
CA GLU A 402 22.35 1.01 -32.49
C GLU A 402 22.95 -0.19 -33.25
#